data_1ecacdfbd097f65b214f5c592f47b7d9
#
_entry.id   1ecacdfbd097f65b214f5c592f47b7d9
#
_cell.length_a   1.000
_cell.length_b   1.000
_cell.length_c   1.000
_cell.angle_alpha   90.00
_cell.angle_beta   90.00
_cell.angle_gamma   90.00
#
_symmetry.space_group_name_H-M   'P 1'
#
loop_
_entity.id
_entity.type
_entity.pdbx_description
1 polymer ?
#
loop_
_entity_poly.entity_id
_entity_poly.type
_entity_poly.pdbx_seq_one_letter_code
_entity_poly.pdbx_strand_id
1 'polypeptide(L)'
;MLASAAITALAVGVVFLWPDFAFNYLMSIATIAGVINWSMIMVTEIHFRRRVAAGDGPGELAGLTGDEALGRIHFKLPFARVMPYVVLAFLAFVVVLMCFSSSYRVAVIAGVVWLAILLTAYQVTQTRKTVRP
;
A
#
# COMPACT_ATOMS: atom_id res chain seq x y z
N MET A 1 -22.98 0.86 7.14
CA MET A 1 -23.10 1.33 8.53
C MET A 1 -23.10 0.18 9.55
N LEU A 2 -23.98 -0.83 9.45
CA LEU A 2 -24.02 -1.97 10.38
C LEU A 2 -22.68 -2.74 10.47
N ALA A 3 -22.02 -3.00 9.34
CA ALA A 3 -20.73 -3.70 9.32
C ALA A 3 -19.63 -2.91 10.05
N SER A 4 -19.55 -1.61 9.85
CA SER A 4 -18.57 -0.75 10.55
C SER A 4 -18.84 -0.71 12.05
N ALA A 5 -20.12 -0.60 12.45
CA ALA A 5 -20.51 -0.62 13.86
C ALA A 5 -20.18 -1.96 14.52
N ALA A 6 -20.41 -3.08 13.84
CA ALA A 6 -20.07 -4.41 14.33
C ALA A 6 -18.56 -4.60 14.52
N ILE A 7 -17.73 -4.15 13.55
CA ILE A 7 -16.28 -4.20 13.65
C ILE A 7 -15.77 -3.33 14.81
N THR A 8 -16.32 -2.12 14.96
CA THR A 8 -15.95 -1.24 16.07
C THR A 8 -16.34 -1.82 17.42
N ALA A 9 -17.54 -2.38 17.55
CA ALA A 9 -17.99 -3.03 18.77
C ALA A 9 -17.11 -4.24 19.13
N LEU A 10 -16.71 -5.03 18.14
CA LEU A 10 -15.81 -6.16 18.32
C LEU A 10 -14.43 -5.70 18.78
N ALA A 11 -13.88 -4.64 18.18
CA ALA A 11 -12.61 -4.05 18.59
C ALA A 11 -12.64 -3.52 20.02
N VAL A 12 -13.72 -2.83 20.42
CA VAL A 12 -13.94 -2.35 21.79
C VAL A 12 -14.04 -3.53 22.76
N GLY A 13 -14.76 -4.59 22.41
CA GLY A 13 -14.86 -5.81 23.22
C GLY A 13 -13.50 -6.49 23.47
N VAL A 14 -12.66 -6.58 22.43
CA VAL A 14 -11.31 -7.14 22.55
C VAL A 14 -10.42 -6.28 23.46
N VAL A 15 -10.47 -4.95 23.34
CA VAL A 15 -9.73 -4.03 24.22
C VAL A 15 -10.19 -4.14 25.66
N PHE A 16 -11.48 -4.32 25.90
CA PHE A 16 -12.03 -4.46 27.24
C PHE A 16 -11.60 -5.78 27.92
N LEU A 17 -11.51 -6.87 27.17
CA LEU A 17 -11.15 -8.19 27.70
C LEU A 17 -9.63 -8.34 27.95
N TRP A 18 -8.79 -7.71 27.11
CA TRP A 18 -7.32 -7.78 27.22
C TRP A 18 -6.66 -6.42 27.00
N PRO A 19 -6.77 -5.49 27.95
CA PRO A 19 -6.33 -4.09 27.74
C PRO A 19 -4.83 -3.96 27.46
N ASP A 20 -3.99 -4.76 28.13
CA ASP A 20 -2.52 -4.62 28.04
C ASP A 20 -1.95 -5.06 26.69
N PHE A 21 -2.56 -6.03 26.03
CA PHE A 21 -2.08 -6.59 24.76
C PHE A 21 -2.82 -6.01 23.56
N ALA A 22 -4.13 -5.78 23.70
CA ALA A 22 -5.00 -5.38 22.59
C ALA A 22 -4.57 -4.04 21.97
N PHE A 23 -4.19 -3.06 22.77
CA PHE A 23 -3.73 -1.76 22.29
C PHE A 23 -2.47 -1.88 21.43
N ASN A 24 -1.47 -2.61 21.90
CA ASN A 24 -0.21 -2.81 21.18
C ASN A 24 -0.43 -3.56 19.85
N TYR A 25 -1.28 -4.60 19.85
CA TYR A 25 -1.59 -5.35 18.63
C TYR A 25 -2.37 -4.51 17.62
N LEU A 26 -3.38 -3.76 18.06
CA LEU A 26 -4.16 -2.89 17.19
C LEU A 26 -3.32 -1.78 16.56
N MET A 27 -2.46 -1.13 17.36
CA MET A 27 -1.51 -0.13 16.88
C MET A 27 -0.51 -0.73 15.88
N SER A 28 -0.02 -1.93 16.13
CA SER A 28 0.91 -2.61 15.25
C SER A 28 0.27 -2.96 13.90
N ILE A 29 -0.98 -3.45 13.92
CA ILE A 29 -1.75 -3.74 12.69
C ILE A 29 -2.05 -2.46 11.92
N ALA A 30 -2.44 -1.38 12.59
CA ALA A 30 -2.69 -0.09 11.95
C ALA A 30 -1.41 0.47 11.29
N THR A 31 -0.27 0.33 11.96
CA THR A 31 1.02 0.77 11.44
C THR A 31 1.42 -0.01 10.18
N ILE A 32 1.34 -1.34 10.19
CA ILE A 32 1.71 -2.13 9.00
C ILE A 32 0.74 -1.88 7.85
N ALA A 33 -0.55 -1.70 8.11
CA ALA A 33 -1.54 -1.33 7.10
C ALA A 33 -1.20 0.02 6.46
N GLY A 34 -0.79 1.01 7.26
CA GLY A 34 -0.30 2.30 6.79
C GLY A 34 0.93 2.16 5.89
N VAL A 35 1.93 1.40 6.32
CA VAL A 35 3.16 1.14 5.53
C VAL A 35 2.82 0.49 4.19
N ILE A 36 1.95 -0.50 4.15
CA ILE A 36 1.50 -1.16 2.93
C ILE A 36 0.81 -0.15 2.00
N ASN A 37 -0.12 0.65 2.53
CA ASN A 37 -0.86 1.64 1.76
C ASN A 37 0.08 2.68 1.12
N TRP A 38 1.00 3.25 1.89
CA TRP A 38 1.98 4.22 1.38
C TRP A 38 2.94 3.58 0.36
N SER A 39 3.36 2.34 0.58
CA SER A 39 4.18 1.61 -0.39
C SER A 39 3.45 1.41 -1.72
N MET A 40 2.17 1.06 -1.69
CA MET A 40 1.33 0.93 -2.89
C MET A 40 1.21 2.24 -3.66
N ILE A 41 1.03 3.36 -2.97
CA ILE A 41 0.98 4.70 -3.57
C ILE A 41 2.30 5.00 -4.30
N MET A 42 3.44 4.77 -3.66
CA MET A 42 4.75 5.03 -4.26
C MET A 42 5.03 4.12 -5.47
N VAL A 43 4.67 2.85 -5.39
CA VAL A 43 4.81 1.90 -6.52
C VAL A 43 3.92 2.34 -7.69
N THR A 44 2.69 2.75 -7.42
CA THR A 44 1.77 3.25 -8.46
C THR A 44 2.32 4.51 -9.13
N GLU A 45 2.89 5.43 -8.36
CA GLU A 45 3.53 6.64 -8.89
C GLU A 45 4.71 6.31 -9.81
N ILE A 46 5.57 5.37 -9.42
CA ILE A 46 6.68 4.92 -10.26
C ILE A 46 6.17 4.31 -11.57
N HIS A 47 5.16 3.45 -11.50
CA HIS A 47 4.56 2.84 -12.69
C HIS A 47 3.89 3.86 -13.61
N PHE A 48 3.15 4.80 -13.04
CA PHE A 48 2.52 5.89 -13.78
C PHE A 48 3.55 6.70 -14.55
N ARG A 49 4.63 7.15 -13.88
CA ARG A 49 5.69 7.91 -14.53
C ARG A 49 6.42 7.13 -15.62
N ARG A 50 6.63 5.83 -15.42
CA ARG A 50 7.23 4.97 -16.45
C ARG A 50 6.35 4.85 -17.68
N ARG A 51 5.02 4.68 -17.51
CA ARG A 51 4.06 4.62 -18.61
C ARG A 51 3.99 5.93 -19.36
N VAL A 52 3.89 7.05 -18.65
CA VAL A 52 3.89 8.38 -19.27
C VAL A 52 5.18 8.63 -20.06
N ALA A 53 6.34 8.25 -19.51
CA ALA A 53 7.61 8.38 -20.22
C ALA A 53 7.71 7.49 -21.48
N ALA A 54 6.97 6.37 -21.50
CA ALA A 54 6.90 5.46 -22.65
C ALA A 54 5.87 5.89 -23.72
N GLY A 55 5.14 7.00 -23.50
CA GLY A 55 4.11 7.49 -24.42
C GLY A 55 2.71 6.92 -24.21
N ASP A 56 2.52 6.09 -23.18
CA ASP A 56 1.24 5.48 -22.80
C ASP A 56 0.57 6.28 -21.65
N GLY A 57 0.59 7.60 -21.79
CA GLY A 57 -0.05 8.52 -20.86
C GLY A 57 -1.53 8.73 -21.16
N PRO A 58 -2.37 9.03 -20.13
CA PRO A 58 -3.78 9.32 -20.33
C PRO A 58 -4.02 10.74 -20.90
N GLY A 59 -5.06 10.89 -21.71
CA GLY A 59 -5.54 12.20 -22.19
C GLY A 59 -4.47 12.97 -22.99
N GLU A 60 -4.18 14.20 -22.57
CA GLU A 60 -3.22 15.11 -23.23
C GLU A 60 -1.76 14.63 -23.20
N LEU A 61 -1.45 13.62 -22.38
CA LEU A 61 -0.11 13.03 -22.31
C LEU A 61 0.06 11.87 -23.31
N ALA A 62 -1.01 11.46 -23.99
CA ALA A 62 -0.97 10.38 -24.96
C ALA A 62 -0.11 10.78 -26.17
N GLY A 63 0.89 9.97 -26.50
CA GLY A 63 1.81 10.20 -27.61
C GLY A 63 2.99 11.13 -27.34
N LEU A 64 3.05 11.77 -26.16
CA LEU A 64 4.24 12.48 -25.68
C LEU A 64 5.18 11.50 -25.00
N THR A 65 6.48 11.60 -25.25
CA THR A 65 7.48 10.69 -24.66
C THR A 65 8.55 11.45 -23.88
N GLY A 66 9.15 10.74 -22.92
CA GLY A 66 10.30 11.25 -22.18
C GLY A 66 10.04 12.48 -21.33
N ASP A 67 10.98 13.42 -21.36
CA ASP A 67 10.96 14.61 -20.52
C ASP A 67 9.86 15.61 -20.91
N GLU A 68 9.40 15.58 -22.16
CA GLU A 68 8.30 16.43 -22.62
C GLU A 68 6.98 16.03 -21.98
N ALA A 69 6.66 14.74 -21.95
CA ALA A 69 5.49 14.19 -21.26
C ALA A 69 5.53 14.48 -19.75
N LEU A 70 6.69 14.25 -19.12
CA LEU A 70 6.89 14.53 -17.70
C LEU A 70 6.87 16.03 -17.39
N GLY A 71 7.27 16.88 -18.34
CA GLY A 71 7.25 18.33 -18.22
C GLY A 71 5.84 18.94 -18.17
N ARG A 72 4.84 18.28 -18.77
CA ARG A 72 3.44 18.70 -18.77
C ARG A 72 2.66 18.31 -17.52
N ILE A 73 3.20 17.42 -16.70
CA ILE A 73 2.61 17.11 -15.38
C ILE A 73 2.69 18.38 -14.52
N HIS A 74 1.52 18.90 -14.16
CA HIS A 74 1.37 20.21 -13.49
C HIS A 74 2.03 20.25 -12.10
N PHE A 75 2.21 19.09 -11.45
CA PHE A 75 2.83 18.99 -10.14
C PHE A 75 4.30 18.53 -10.27
N LYS A 76 5.20 19.48 -10.29
CA LYS A 76 6.65 19.24 -10.32
C LYS A 76 7.20 19.19 -8.90
N LEU A 77 7.32 18.00 -8.31
CA LEU A 77 8.14 17.84 -7.11
C LEU A 77 9.62 18.02 -7.48
N PRO A 78 10.39 18.81 -6.71
CA PRO A 78 11.83 18.78 -6.82
C PRO A 78 12.33 17.35 -6.54
N PHE A 79 13.24 16.85 -7.37
CA PHE A 79 13.73 15.46 -7.27
C PHE A 79 12.68 14.35 -7.49
N ALA A 80 11.61 14.61 -8.25
CA ALA A 80 10.51 13.68 -8.49
C ALA A 80 10.93 12.29 -9.01
N ARG A 81 12.10 12.16 -9.61
CA ARG A 81 12.66 10.89 -10.10
C ARG A 81 13.23 10.02 -8.96
N VAL A 82 13.75 10.63 -7.90
CA VAL A 82 14.45 9.94 -6.80
C VAL A 82 13.56 9.79 -5.57
N MET A 83 12.67 10.74 -5.32
CA MET A 83 11.83 10.81 -4.12
C MET A 83 11.02 9.54 -3.84
N PRO A 84 10.33 8.91 -4.82
CA PRO A 84 9.59 7.68 -4.57
C PRO A 84 10.48 6.52 -4.09
N TYR A 85 11.70 6.43 -4.58
CA TYR A 85 12.65 5.40 -4.15
C TYR A 85 13.18 5.65 -2.74
N VAL A 86 13.42 6.92 -2.37
CA VAL A 86 13.84 7.30 -1.01
C VAL A 86 12.71 6.96 -0.02
N VAL A 87 11.47 7.29 -0.35
CA VAL A 87 10.32 6.95 0.50
C VAL A 87 10.16 5.43 0.64
N LEU A 88 10.28 4.66 -0.45
CA LEU A 88 10.22 3.19 -0.39
C LEU A 88 11.35 2.61 0.45
N ALA A 89 12.57 3.12 0.32
CA ALA A 89 13.70 2.70 1.14
C ALA A 89 13.47 2.99 2.63
N PHE A 90 12.91 4.16 2.95
CA PHE A 90 12.53 4.51 4.31
C PHE A 90 11.43 3.59 4.86
N LEU A 91 10.39 3.30 4.09
CA LEU A 91 9.33 2.38 4.49
C LEU A 91 9.86 0.95 4.69
N ALA A 92 10.75 0.48 3.82
CA ALA A 92 11.42 -0.81 3.99
C ALA A 92 12.27 -0.83 5.27
N PHE A 93 12.98 0.24 5.57
CA PHE A 93 13.74 0.39 6.82
C PHE A 93 12.82 0.32 8.05
N VAL A 94 11.65 0.97 8.03
CA VAL A 94 10.65 0.88 9.11
C VAL A 94 10.19 -0.57 9.30
N VAL A 95 9.90 -1.30 8.21
CA VAL A 95 9.50 -2.73 8.30
C VAL A 95 10.62 -3.56 8.93
N VAL A 96 11.88 -3.32 8.55
CA VAL A 96 13.03 -4.01 9.16
C VAL A 96 13.10 -3.73 10.66
N LEU A 97 12.94 -2.48 11.10
CA LEU A 97 12.90 -2.14 12.51
C LEU A 97 11.75 -2.84 13.24
N MET A 98 10.56 -2.93 12.62
CA MET A 98 9.42 -3.66 13.18
C MET A 98 9.73 -5.16 13.38
N CYS A 99 10.53 -5.78 12.51
CA CYS A 99 10.94 -7.19 12.66
C CYS A 99 11.84 -7.43 13.88
N PHE A 100 12.62 -6.43 14.30
CA PHE A 100 13.48 -6.54 15.48
C PHE A 100 12.70 -6.44 16.80
N SER A 101 11.54 -5.82 16.79
CA SER A 101 10.70 -5.69 17.99
C SER A 101 9.72 -6.86 18.11
N SER A 102 9.74 -7.54 19.25
CA SER A 102 8.86 -8.69 19.50
C SER A 102 7.37 -8.33 19.44
N SER A 103 7.00 -7.15 19.88
CA SER A 103 5.61 -6.65 19.87
C SER A 103 5.06 -6.42 18.45
N TYR A 104 5.91 -6.01 17.50
CA TYR A 104 5.50 -5.71 16.13
C TYR A 104 5.64 -6.88 15.16
N ARG A 105 6.36 -7.93 15.55
CA ARG A 105 6.58 -9.11 14.71
C ARG A 105 5.29 -9.79 14.28
N VAL A 106 4.30 -9.88 15.18
CA VAL A 106 2.98 -10.41 14.88
C VAL A 106 2.26 -9.60 13.79
N ALA A 107 2.37 -8.28 13.84
CA ALA A 107 1.75 -7.41 12.83
C ALA A 107 2.40 -7.57 11.45
N VAL A 108 3.72 -7.75 11.38
CA VAL A 108 4.43 -7.99 10.11
C VAL A 108 3.96 -9.32 9.50
N ILE A 109 3.86 -10.39 10.29
CA ILE A 109 3.34 -11.69 9.83
C ILE A 109 1.90 -11.55 9.35
N ALA A 110 1.04 -10.90 10.12
CA ALA A 110 -0.35 -10.64 9.73
C ALA A 110 -0.46 -9.84 8.43
N GLY A 111 0.40 -8.83 8.25
CA GLY A 111 0.47 -8.03 7.03
C GLY A 111 0.86 -8.85 5.79
N VAL A 112 1.86 -9.73 5.91
CA VAL A 112 2.28 -10.62 4.83
C VAL A 112 1.18 -11.63 4.49
N VAL A 113 0.53 -12.23 5.48
CA VAL A 113 -0.59 -13.15 5.28
C VAL A 113 -1.75 -12.43 4.59
N TRP A 114 -2.08 -11.22 5.02
CA TRP A 114 -3.13 -10.41 4.40
C TRP A 114 -2.83 -10.08 2.93
N LEU A 115 -1.60 -9.68 2.62
CA LEU A 115 -1.17 -9.45 1.24
C LEU A 115 -1.26 -10.71 0.38
N ALA A 116 -0.87 -11.86 0.91
CA ALA A 116 -0.98 -13.14 0.21
C ALA A 116 -2.45 -13.48 -0.10
N ILE A 117 -3.37 -13.26 0.84
CA ILE A 117 -4.81 -13.45 0.65
C ILE A 117 -5.33 -12.51 -0.45
N LEU A 118 -4.96 -11.22 -0.42
CA LEU A 118 -5.39 -10.24 -1.42
C LEU A 118 -4.87 -10.60 -2.82
N LEU A 119 -3.61 -10.98 -2.93
CA LEU A 119 -3.01 -11.38 -4.22
C LEU A 119 -3.69 -12.63 -4.78
N THR A 120 -3.96 -13.62 -3.92
CA THR A 120 -4.65 -14.85 -4.33
C THR A 120 -6.09 -14.54 -4.78
N ALA A 121 -6.82 -13.73 -4.03
CA ALA A 121 -8.17 -13.30 -4.38
C ALA A 121 -8.18 -12.52 -5.71
N TYR A 122 -7.20 -11.65 -5.92
CA TYR A 122 -7.06 -10.90 -7.16
C TYR A 122 -6.81 -11.83 -8.37
N GLN A 123 -5.89 -12.78 -8.25
CA GLN A 123 -5.60 -13.74 -9.31
C GLN A 123 -6.83 -14.59 -9.66
N VAL A 124 -7.54 -15.12 -8.67
CA VAL A 124 -8.76 -15.90 -8.87
C VAL A 124 -9.84 -15.08 -9.58
N THR A 125 -9.98 -13.80 -9.23
CA THR A 125 -10.97 -12.90 -9.84
C THR A 125 -10.60 -12.56 -11.28
N GLN A 126 -9.33 -12.39 -11.59
CA GLN A 126 -8.84 -12.14 -12.95
C GLN A 126 -9.04 -13.36 -13.85
N THR A 127 -8.70 -14.54 -13.35
CA THR A 127 -8.87 -15.80 -14.12
C THR A 127 -10.33 -16.03 -14.47
N ARG A 128 -11.27 -15.66 -13.59
CA ARG A 128 -12.71 -15.77 -13.87
C ARG A 128 -13.22 -14.79 -14.96
N LYS A 129 -12.57 -13.64 -15.12
CA LYS A 129 -12.94 -12.67 -16.18
C LYS A 129 -12.46 -13.10 -17.56
N THR A 130 -11.36 -13.84 -17.64
CA THR A 130 -10.78 -14.31 -18.92
C THR A 130 -11.53 -15.55 -19.48
N VAL A 131 -12.32 -16.24 -18.65
CA VAL A 131 -13.06 -17.48 -19.03
C VAL A 131 -14.53 -17.19 -19.44
N ARG A 132 -14.99 -15.94 -19.38
CA ARG A 132 -16.30 -15.58 -19.95
C ARG A 132 -16.10 -15.01 -21.36
N PRO A 133 -16.49 -15.77 -22.43
CA PRO A 133 -16.57 -15.25 -23.79
C PRO A 133 -17.61 -14.15 -23.92
#